data_27fd925957a11aaba85099780d7755cd
#
_entry.id   27fd925957a11aaba85099780d7755cd
#
_cell.length_a   1.000
_cell.length_b   1.000
_cell.length_c   1.000
_cell.angle_alpha   90.00
_cell.angle_beta   90.00
_cell.angle_gamma   90.00
#
_symmetry.space_group_name_H-M   'P 1'
#
loop_
_entity.id
_entity.type
_entity.pdbx_description
1 polymer ?
#
loop_
_entity_poly.entity_id
_entity_poly.type
_entity_poly.pdbx_seq_one_letter_code
_entity_poly.pdbx_strand_id
1 'polypeptide(L)'
;AGRYSDEPWIGGYDLINETNYPLEDNVELRRLFLEITEAIRAVDTNHIIFIEGNHFATDFRGVTPPWDDNMVYSFHKYWNPTTVETIQKYLDIRDEYNVPLWMGESGENNNEWYRSAVELFEADSIGWAWWTLKKLDSESGIMNVTPPEGYRQIIDYWKGHGPAPEPDEAHRTLMQLTENIRIENCDVNYGVLNALLGR
;
A
#
# COMPACT_ATOMS: atom_id res chain seq x y z
N ALA A 1 0.52 -0.15 19.13
CA ALA A 1 -0.61 -0.98 19.56
C ALA A 1 -1.22 -0.47 20.85
N GLY A 2 -0.56 -0.47 22.01
CA GLY A 2 -1.15 -0.15 23.30
C GLY A 2 -1.94 1.16 23.43
N ARG A 3 -1.63 2.19 22.62
CA ARG A 3 -2.41 3.43 22.57
C ARG A 3 -3.80 3.26 21.97
N TYR A 4 -3.98 2.28 21.10
CA TYR A 4 -5.17 2.11 20.26
C TYR A 4 -5.85 0.75 20.46
N SER A 5 -5.47 -0.01 21.51
CA SER A 5 -6.00 -1.36 21.76
C SER A 5 -7.51 -1.43 21.92
N ASP A 6 -8.14 -0.31 22.32
CA ASP A 6 -9.59 -0.20 22.52
C ASP A 6 -10.27 0.67 21.44
N GLU A 7 -9.55 1.01 20.34
CA GLU A 7 -10.08 1.90 19.29
C GLU A 7 -10.78 1.10 18.19
N PRO A 8 -12.13 1.04 18.15
CA PRO A 8 -12.88 0.17 17.24
C PRO A 8 -12.81 0.62 15.76
N TRP A 9 -12.29 1.81 15.48
CA TRP A 9 -12.15 2.32 14.11
C TRP A 9 -10.83 1.94 13.43
N ILE A 10 -9.93 1.29 14.16
CA ILE A 10 -8.70 0.70 13.62
C ILE A 10 -8.96 -0.76 13.32
N GLY A 11 -8.78 -1.20 12.07
CA GLY A 11 -8.97 -2.58 11.68
C GLY A 11 -7.85 -3.51 12.16
N GLY A 12 -6.62 -3.05 12.05
CA GLY A 12 -5.44 -3.85 12.42
C GLY A 12 -4.13 -3.12 12.19
N TYR A 13 -3.04 -3.86 12.33
CA TYR A 13 -1.67 -3.39 12.17
C TYR A 13 -0.99 -4.14 11.03
N ASP A 14 -0.59 -3.43 9.98
CA ASP A 14 0.35 -3.94 9.01
C ASP A 14 1.77 -3.77 9.56
N LEU A 15 2.52 -4.87 9.68
CA LEU A 15 3.73 -4.85 10.48
C LEU A 15 4.92 -4.18 9.77
N ILE A 16 5.12 -4.46 8.49
CA ILE A 16 6.23 -3.90 7.71
C ILE A 16 5.83 -3.86 6.23
N ASN A 17 5.85 -2.67 5.64
CA ASN A 17 5.56 -2.49 4.23
C ASN A 17 6.72 -2.98 3.34
N GLU A 18 6.41 -3.81 2.34
CA GLU A 18 7.25 -4.18 1.20
C GLU A 18 8.70 -4.54 1.53
N THR A 19 8.88 -5.51 2.41
CA THR A 19 10.23 -6.01 2.67
C THR A 19 10.89 -6.54 1.40
N ASN A 20 12.19 -6.26 1.25
CA ASN A 20 13.02 -6.82 0.21
C ASN A 20 14.28 -7.44 0.84
N TYR A 21 14.04 -8.48 1.64
CA TYR A 21 15.08 -9.18 2.39
C TYR A 21 15.85 -10.14 1.46
N PRO A 22 17.18 -10.14 1.48
CA PRO A 22 17.98 -10.80 0.44
C PRO A 22 18.06 -12.31 0.54
N LEU A 23 17.59 -12.92 1.64
CA LEU A 23 17.63 -14.38 1.81
C LEU A 23 16.31 -15.00 1.38
N GLU A 24 16.38 -16.05 0.59
CA GLU A 24 15.22 -16.70 -0.04
C GLU A 24 14.36 -17.53 0.92
N ASP A 25 14.90 -17.91 2.09
CA ASP A 25 14.19 -18.75 3.05
C ASP A 25 13.25 -17.97 3.99
N ASN A 26 13.39 -16.63 4.04
CA ASN A 26 12.61 -15.72 4.88
C ASN A 26 12.57 -16.07 6.39
N VAL A 27 13.49 -16.90 6.89
CA VAL A 27 13.50 -17.35 8.29
C VAL A 27 13.63 -16.18 9.28
N GLU A 28 14.56 -15.27 9.01
CA GLU A 28 14.77 -14.10 9.87
C GLU A 28 13.61 -13.10 9.79
N LEU A 29 13.00 -12.97 8.61
CA LEU A 29 11.81 -12.15 8.44
C LEU A 29 10.63 -12.70 9.27
N ARG A 30 10.40 -14.03 9.19
CA ARG A 30 9.40 -14.70 10.01
C ARG A 30 9.67 -14.51 11.50
N ARG A 31 10.93 -14.67 11.93
CA ARG A 31 11.31 -14.45 13.33
C ARG A 31 10.95 -13.04 13.81
N LEU A 32 11.28 -12.03 13.00
CA LEU A 32 10.92 -10.64 13.29
C LEU A 32 9.41 -10.44 13.39
N PHE A 33 8.63 -10.98 12.48
CA PHE A 33 7.17 -10.91 12.54
C PHE A 33 6.59 -11.58 13.80
N LEU A 34 7.14 -12.72 14.21
CA LEU A 34 6.74 -13.40 15.46
C LEU A 34 7.01 -12.51 16.68
N GLU A 35 8.21 -11.93 16.80
CA GLU A 35 8.57 -11.03 17.89
C GLU A 35 7.68 -9.79 17.95
N ILE A 36 7.37 -9.17 16.81
CA ILE A 36 6.47 -8.01 16.72
C ILE A 36 5.05 -8.42 17.12
N THR A 37 4.55 -9.56 16.62
CA THR A 37 3.20 -10.05 16.95
C THR A 37 3.07 -10.30 18.45
N GLU A 38 4.04 -10.95 19.07
CA GLU A 38 4.06 -11.19 20.52
C GLU A 38 4.02 -9.88 21.31
N ALA A 39 4.82 -8.89 20.90
CA ALA A 39 4.83 -7.57 21.54
C ALA A 39 3.50 -6.81 21.40
N ILE A 40 2.82 -6.95 20.23
CA ILE A 40 1.48 -6.39 20.03
C ILE A 40 0.47 -7.11 20.91
N ARG A 41 0.44 -8.44 20.91
CA ARG A 41 -0.52 -9.25 21.67
C ARG A 41 -0.41 -9.08 23.17
N ALA A 42 0.77 -8.68 23.67
CA ALA A 42 0.95 -8.32 25.09
C ALA A 42 0.13 -7.09 25.52
N VAL A 43 -0.32 -6.24 24.57
CA VAL A 43 -1.04 -4.99 24.85
C VAL A 43 -2.32 -4.83 24.05
N ASP A 44 -2.56 -5.67 23.02
CA ASP A 44 -3.71 -5.59 22.14
C ASP A 44 -4.04 -6.98 21.57
N THR A 45 -5.18 -7.52 22.00
CA THR A 45 -5.68 -8.83 21.57
C THR A 45 -6.83 -8.72 20.54
N ASN A 46 -7.24 -7.51 20.18
CA ASN A 46 -8.45 -7.25 19.39
C ASN A 46 -8.17 -7.03 17.90
N HIS A 47 -7.10 -6.30 17.59
CA HIS A 47 -6.84 -5.85 16.22
C HIS A 47 -6.17 -6.93 15.35
N ILE A 48 -6.49 -6.91 14.06
CA ILE A 48 -5.93 -7.82 13.08
C ILE A 48 -4.42 -7.56 12.89
N ILE A 49 -3.64 -8.61 12.73
CA ILE A 49 -2.25 -8.54 12.30
C ILE A 49 -2.18 -8.81 10.79
N PHE A 50 -1.73 -7.84 10.02
CA PHE A 50 -1.47 -7.99 8.59
C PHE A 50 0.00 -8.31 8.38
N ILE A 51 0.26 -9.36 7.61
CA ILE A 51 1.60 -9.84 7.29
C ILE A 51 1.82 -9.76 5.79
N GLU A 52 2.78 -8.97 5.40
CA GLU A 52 3.25 -8.92 4.02
C GLU A 52 4.33 -9.98 3.74
N GLY A 53 4.33 -10.50 2.52
CA GLY A 53 5.40 -11.35 2.02
C GLY A 53 6.70 -10.57 1.77
N ASN A 54 7.81 -11.27 1.62
CA ASN A 54 9.05 -10.69 1.12
C ASN A 54 8.92 -10.28 -0.37
N HIS A 55 9.96 -9.67 -0.95
CA HIS A 55 10.00 -9.20 -2.34
C HIS A 55 8.77 -8.38 -2.72
N PHE A 56 8.61 -7.23 -2.03
CA PHE A 56 7.50 -6.30 -2.26
C PHE A 56 6.12 -6.97 -2.06
N ALA A 57 5.94 -7.63 -0.91
CA ALA A 57 4.70 -8.31 -0.51
C ALA A 57 4.25 -9.42 -1.48
N THR A 58 5.18 -10.09 -2.17
CA THR A 58 4.83 -11.11 -3.17
C THR A 58 5.32 -12.52 -2.85
N ASP A 59 6.25 -12.72 -1.91
CA ASP A 59 6.83 -14.02 -1.56
C ASP A 59 6.55 -14.41 -0.11
N PHE A 60 5.69 -15.41 0.08
CA PHE A 60 5.27 -15.93 1.38
C PHE A 60 6.00 -17.21 1.79
N ARG A 61 7.00 -17.68 1.04
CA ARG A 61 7.80 -18.84 1.42
C ARG A 61 8.46 -18.61 2.78
N GLY A 62 8.36 -19.58 3.68
CA GLY A 62 8.88 -19.47 5.05
C GLY A 62 8.12 -18.51 5.98
N VAL A 63 7.18 -17.70 5.47
CA VAL A 63 6.32 -16.83 6.27
C VAL A 63 5.01 -17.55 6.65
N THR A 64 4.66 -18.62 5.97
CA THR A 64 3.59 -19.56 6.36
C THR A 64 4.14 -20.70 7.23
N PRO A 65 3.29 -21.42 8.03
CA PRO A 65 1.89 -21.19 8.29
C PRO A 65 1.61 -19.98 9.19
N PRO A 66 0.33 -19.51 9.32
CA PRO A 66 -0.05 -18.47 10.27
C PRO A 66 0.27 -18.88 11.71
N TRP A 67 0.49 -17.90 12.58
CA TRP A 67 0.88 -18.09 13.97
C TRP A 67 0.01 -17.36 14.98
N ASP A 68 -1.02 -16.68 14.47
CA ASP A 68 -1.98 -15.92 15.27
C ASP A 68 -3.39 -16.15 14.69
N ASP A 69 -4.39 -16.30 15.55
CA ASP A 69 -5.75 -16.62 15.15
C ASP A 69 -6.50 -15.41 14.53
N ASN A 70 -5.96 -14.20 14.69
CA ASN A 70 -6.50 -12.97 14.10
C ASN A 70 -5.50 -12.30 13.15
N MET A 71 -5.13 -13.05 12.10
CA MET A 71 -4.09 -12.69 11.14
C MET A 71 -4.59 -12.73 9.70
N VAL A 72 -4.04 -11.90 8.86
CA VAL A 72 -4.33 -11.78 7.43
C VAL A 72 -3.03 -11.73 6.65
N TYR A 73 -2.94 -12.44 5.53
CA TYR A 73 -1.85 -12.26 4.59
C TYR A 73 -2.16 -11.17 3.59
N SER A 74 -1.29 -10.14 3.56
CA SER A 74 -1.40 -8.97 2.70
C SER A 74 -0.40 -9.09 1.55
N PHE A 75 -0.87 -9.02 0.31
CA PHE A 75 -0.02 -9.03 -0.88
C PHE A 75 -0.22 -7.77 -1.71
N HIS A 76 0.78 -7.42 -2.53
CA HIS A 76 0.71 -6.30 -3.47
C HIS A 76 0.67 -6.78 -4.91
N LYS A 77 -0.04 -6.03 -5.77
CA LYS A 77 -0.20 -6.37 -7.18
C LYS A 77 -0.27 -5.11 -8.04
N TYR A 78 0.62 -4.99 -9.02
CA TYR A 78 0.69 -3.79 -9.87
C TYR A 78 0.57 -4.09 -11.38
N TRP A 79 1.62 -4.57 -12.03
CA TRP A 79 1.69 -4.54 -13.50
C TRP A 79 1.36 -5.86 -14.19
N ASN A 80 1.31 -6.94 -13.47
CA ASN A 80 1.04 -8.25 -14.04
C ASN A 80 -0.44 -8.39 -14.46
N PRO A 81 -0.79 -9.37 -15.33
CA PRO A 81 -2.16 -9.57 -15.79
C PRO A 81 -3.16 -9.71 -14.63
N THR A 82 -4.39 -9.27 -14.89
CA THR A 82 -5.51 -9.34 -13.91
C THR A 82 -6.28 -10.64 -14.08
N THR A 83 -5.60 -11.77 -13.91
CA THR A 83 -6.16 -13.11 -14.03
C THR A 83 -5.92 -13.93 -12.76
N VAL A 84 -6.76 -14.95 -12.54
CA VAL A 84 -6.69 -15.82 -11.35
C VAL A 84 -5.32 -16.48 -11.21
N GLU A 85 -4.71 -16.90 -12.33
CA GLU A 85 -3.39 -17.54 -12.33
C GLU A 85 -2.30 -16.66 -11.68
N THR A 86 -2.43 -15.34 -11.79
CA THR A 86 -1.45 -14.40 -11.21
C THR A 86 -1.55 -14.27 -9.70
N ILE A 87 -2.69 -14.64 -9.12
CA ILE A 87 -2.95 -14.63 -7.68
C ILE A 87 -3.10 -16.03 -7.08
N GLN A 88 -3.04 -17.10 -7.93
CA GLN A 88 -3.29 -18.47 -7.49
C GLN A 88 -2.47 -18.88 -6.26
N LYS A 89 -1.19 -18.53 -6.22
CA LYS A 89 -0.32 -18.83 -5.08
C LYS A 89 -0.80 -18.26 -3.74
N TYR A 90 -1.54 -17.15 -3.75
CA TYR A 90 -2.15 -16.56 -2.56
C TYR A 90 -3.45 -17.28 -2.21
N LEU A 91 -4.25 -17.62 -3.23
CA LEU A 91 -5.45 -18.44 -3.03
C LEU A 91 -5.10 -19.80 -2.42
N ASP A 92 -4.01 -20.42 -2.87
CA ASP A 92 -3.52 -21.68 -2.30
C ASP A 92 -3.17 -21.54 -0.80
N ILE A 93 -2.54 -20.44 -0.40
CA ILE A 93 -2.26 -20.14 1.02
C ILE A 93 -3.57 -19.99 1.82
N ARG A 94 -4.52 -19.22 1.28
CA ARG A 94 -5.84 -19.05 1.91
C ARG A 94 -6.53 -20.40 2.14
N ASP A 95 -6.54 -21.22 1.12
CA ASP A 95 -7.28 -22.49 1.14
C ASP A 95 -6.56 -23.56 2.00
N GLU A 96 -5.21 -23.58 2.00
CA GLU A 96 -4.41 -24.48 2.82
C GLU A 96 -4.54 -24.17 4.32
N TYR A 97 -4.48 -22.88 4.69
CA TYR A 97 -4.43 -22.46 6.09
C TYR A 97 -5.74 -21.88 6.63
N ASN A 98 -6.77 -21.78 5.79
CA ASN A 98 -8.05 -21.12 6.15
C ASN A 98 -7.83 -19.73 6.75
N VAL A 99 -7.00 -18.90 6.11
CA VAL A 99 -6.62 -17.56 6.52
C VAL A 99 -7.08 -16.53 5.51
N PRO A 100 -7.62 -15.36 5.91
CA PRO A 100 -8.03 -14.34 4.97
C PRO A 100 -6.85 -13.76 4.17
N LEU A 101 -7.17 -13.27 2.96
CA LEU A 101 -6.25 -12.50 2.13
C LEU A 101 -6.68 -11.04 2.08
N TRP A 102 -5.71 -10.15 1.92
CA TRP A 102 -5.88 -8.74 1.68
C TRP A 102 -4.95 -8.31 0.55
N MET A 103 -5.47 -7.62 -0.45
CA MET A 103 -4.64 -6.94 -1.43
C MET A 103 -4.31 -5.55 -0.87
N GLY A 104 -3.17 -5.45 -0.18
CA GLY A 104 -2.79 -4.30 0.64
C GLY A 104 -2.42 -3.08 -0.18
N GLU A 105 -1.90 -3.28 -1.40
CA GLU A 105 -1.49 -2.18 -2.25
C GLU A 105 -1.54 -2.55 -3.74
N SER A 106 -2.17 -1.67 -4.53
CA SER A 106 -2.23 -1.76 -5.98
C SER A 106 -2.49 -0.38 -6.59
N GLY A 107 -2.10 -0.19 -7.85
CA GLY A 107 -2.29 1.09 -8.53
C GLY A 107 -1.29 1.29 -9.67
N GLU A 108 -0.97 2.54 -9.96
CA GLU A 108 0.06 2.99 -10.91
C GLU A 108 -0.07 2.39 -12.32
N ASN A 109 -1.30 2.18 -12.78
CA ASN A 109 -1.64 1.62 -14.08
C ASN A 109 -2.75 2.47 -14.74
N ASN A 110 -3.51 1.92 -15.65
CA ASN A 110 -4.63 2.59 -16.33
C ASN A 110 -6.00 2.10 -15.81
N ASN A 111 -7.05 2.84 -16.14
CA ASN A 111 -8.41 2.59 -15.64
C ASN A 111 -9.00 1.24 -16.07
N GLU A 112 -8.61 0.69 -17.22
CA GLU A 112 -9.06 -0.64 -17.66
C GLU A 112 -8.46 -1.73 -16.77
N TRP A 113 -7.15 -1.63 -16.52
CA TRP A 113 -6.45 -2.53 -15.61
C TRP A 113 -7.02 -2.43 -14.18
N TYR A 114 -7.32 -1.21 -13.69
CA TYR A 114 -7.90 -1.00 -12.36
C TYR A 114 -9.23 -1.72 -12.21
N ARG A 115 -10.14 -1.55 -13.16
CA ARG A 115 -11.43 -2.23 -13.15
C ARG A 115 -11.27 -3.75 -13.12
N SER A 116 -10.45 -4.28 -14.02
CA SER A 116 -10.21 -5.73 -14.09
C SER A 116 -9.54 -6.29 -12.83
N ALA A 117 -8.66 -5.50 -12.16
CA ALA A 117 -8.04 -5.90 -10.92
C ALA A 117 -9.05 -5.96 -9.76
N VAL A 118 -9.91 -4.94 -9.63
CA VAL A 118 -10.98 -4.94 -8.62
C VAL A 118 -11.96 -6.08 -8.86
N GLU A 119 -12.40 -6.30 -10.11
CA GLU A 119 -13.28 -7.43 -10.47
C GLU A 119 -12.65 -8.77 -10.07
N LEU A 120 -11.36 -8.96 -10.29
CA LEU A 120 -10.62 -10.16 -9.89
C LEU A 120 -10.64 -10.34 -8.37
N PHE A 121 -10.32 -9.30 -7.60
CA PHE A 121 -10.26 -9.41 -6.13
C PHE A 121 -11.64 -9.67 -5.53
N GLU A 122 -12.66 -8.95 -5.97
CA GLU A 122 -14.03 -9.10 -5.48
C GLU A 122 -14.62 -10.47 -5.82
N ALA A 123 -14.33 -11.01 -7.01
CA ALA A 123 -14.76 -12.35 -7.40
C ALA A 123 -14.19 -13.44 -6.49
N ASP A 124 -12.99 -13.27 -5.98
CA ASP A 124 -12.31 -14.19 -5.06
C ASP A 124 -12.48 -13.80 -3.58
N SER A 125 -13.37 -12.85 -3.26
CA SER A 125 -13.65 -12.39 -1.89
C SER A 125 -12.39 -11.84 -1.18
N ILE A 126 -11.50 -11.15 -1.92
CA ILE A 126 -10.32 -10.49 -1.41
C ILE A 126 -10.62 -9.01 -1.22
N GLY A 127 -10.50 -8.52 0.01
CA GLY A 127 -10.55 -7.08 0.28
C GLY A 127 -9.31 -6.38 -0.29
N TRP A 128 -9.44 -5.09 -0.60
CA TRP A 128 -8.37 -4.35 -1.26
C TRP A 128 -8.22 -2.91 -0.78
N ALA A 129 -6.98 -2.38 -0.87
CA ALA A 129 -6.65 -0.98 -0.73
C ALA A 129 -5.92 -0.47 -1.98
N TRP A 130 -6.13 0.80 -2.31
CA TRP A 130 -5.59 1.38 -3.55
C TRP A 130 -4.51 2.41 -3.27
N TRP A 131 -3.37 2.25 -3.90
CA TRP A 131 -2.27 3.20 -3.92
C TRP A 131 -2.40 4.11 -5.16
N THR A 132 -2.56 5.40 -5.04
CA THR A 132 -2.54 6.20 -3.82
C THR A 132 -3.75 7.15 -3.82
N LEU A 133 -4.15 7.60 -2.65
CA LEU A 133 -5.25 8.58 -2.55
C LEU A 133 -4.90 9.87 -3.29
N LYS A 134 -3.70 10.42 -3.05
CA LYS A 134 -3.23 11.66 -3.69
C LYS A 134 -1.86 11.47 -4.30
N LYS A 135 -1.68 11.97 -5.54
CA LYS A 135 -0.39 11.94 -6.22
C LYS A 135 -0.13 13.28 -6.89
N LEU A 136 1.12 13.72 -6.82
CA LEU A 136 1.56 14.97 -7.40
C LEU A 136 1.74 14.80 -8.91
N ASP A 137 1.09 15.67 -9.72
CA ASP A 137 1.23 15.72 -11.19
C ASP A 137 1.08 14.33 -11.85
N SER A 138 0.02 13.61 -11.50
CA SER A 138 -0.19 12.24 -11.96
C SER A 138 -1.66 11.90 -12.18
N GLU A 139 -1.96 11.19 -13.25
CA GLU A 139 -3.30 10.71 -13.59
C GLU A 139 -3.63 9.34 -12.96
N SER A 140 -2.67 8.70 -12.29
CA SER A 140 -2.86 7.36 -11.73
C SER A 140 -3.43 7.34 -10.31
N GLY A 141 -3.49 8.49 -9.63
CA GLY A 141 -4.07 8.62 -8.30
C GLY A 141 -5.55 8.97 -8.32
N ILE A 142 -6.24 8.70 -7.22
CA ILE A 142 -7.65 9.10 -7.04
C ILE A 142 -7.79 10.63 -7.04
N MET A 143 -6.80 11.31 -6.48
CA MET A 143 -6.71 12.77 -6.48
C MET A 143 -5.37 13.22 -7.05
N ASN A 144 -5.41 14.20 -7.94
CA ASN A 144 -4.23 14.85 -8.47
C ASN A 144 -3.92 16.13 -7.70
N VAL A 145 -2.66 16.31 -7.34
CA VAL A 145 -2.13 17.54 -6.72
C VAL A 145 -1.40 18.33 -7.78
N THR A 146 -1.85 19.56 -8.06
CA THR A 146 -1.13 20.46 -8.97
C THR A 146 0.14 21.00 -8.29
N PRO A 147 1.35 20.75 -8.84
CA PRO A 147 2.58 21.28 -8.28
C PRO A 147 2.58 22.81 -8.37
N PRO A 148 3.10 23.53 -7.35
CA PRO A 148 3.24 24.97 -7.43
C PRO A 148 4.34 25.38 -8.43
N GLU A 149 4.27 26.62 -8.91
CA GLU A 149 5.31 27.20 -9.72
C GLU A 149 6.68 27.14 -8.97
N GLY A 150 7.76 26.81 -9.69
CA GLY A 150 9.09 26.62 -9.10
C GLY A 150 9.36 25.24 -8.51
N TYR A 151 8.34 24.39 -8.30
CA TYR A 151 8.54 23.06 -7.70
C TYR A 151 9.48 22.16 -8.53
N ARG A 152 9.35 22.19 -9.86
CA ARG A 152 10.20 21.42 -10.77
C ARG A 152 11.70 21.81 -10.64
N GLN A 153 12.00 23.10 -10.48
CA GLN A 153 13.37 23.55 -10.26
C GLN A 153 13.97 23.00 -8.97
N ILE A 154 13.18 22.89 -7.90
CA ILE A 154 13.61 22.29 -6.63
C ILE A 154 13.95 20.81 -6.84
N ILE A 155 13.07 20.07 -7.53
CA ILE A 155 13.28 18.65 -7.83
C ILE A 155 14.50 18.43 -8.74
N ASP A 156 14.67 19.26 -9.77
CA ASP A 156 15.81 19.17 -10.68
C ASP A 156 17.12 19.45 -9.94
N TYR A 157 17.14 20.41 -9.04
CA TYR A 157 18.30 20.68 -8.18
C TYR A 157 18.62 19.46 -7.28
N TRP A 158 17.63 18.89 -6.61
CA TRP A 158 17.84 17.71 -5.75
C TRP A 158 18.33 16.48 -6.52
N LYS A 159 17.94 16.35 -7.79
CA LYS A 159 18.44 15.30 -8.68
C LYS A 159 19.79 15.60 -9.32
N GLY A 160 20.37 16.76 -9.06
CA GLY A 160 21.64 17.20 -9.67
C GLY A 160 21.52 17.64 -11.13
N HIS A 161 20.31 17.95 -11.62
CA HIS A 161 20.03 18.31 -13.02
C HIS A 161 19.94 19.82 -13.26
N GLY A 162 19.99 20.65 -12.22
CA GLY A 162 19.82 22.10 -12.36
C GLY A 162 20.44 22.90 -11.22
N PRO A 163 20.47 24.25 -11.34
CA PRO A 163 20.97 25.13 -10.30
C PRO A 163 20.04 25.15 -9.09
N ALA A 164 20.61 25.45 -7.92
CA ALA A 164 19.80 25.69 -6.72
C ALA A 164 18.83 26.86 -6.95
N PRO A 165 17.57 26.73 -6.54
CA PRO A 165 16.68 27.88 -6.48
C PRO A 165 17.13 28.86 -5.38
N GLU A 166 16.68 30.10 -5.48
CA GLU A 166 16.89 31.07 -4.39
C GLU A 166 16.16 30.56 -3.12
N PRO A 167 16.81 30.64 -1.92
CA PRO A 167 16.25 30.04 -0.69
C PRO A 167 14.84 30.52 -0.33
N ASP A 168 14.57 31.82 -0.46
CA ASP A 168 13.24 32.39 -0.16
C ASP A 168 12.17 31.93 -1.15
N GLU A 169 12.55 31.73 -2.42
CA GLU A 169 11.66 31.21 -3.45
C GLU A 169 11.37 29.74 -3.21
N ALA A 170 12.38 28.93 -2.92
CA ALA A 170 12.21 27.53 -2.57
C ALA A 170 11.29 27.37 -1.35
N HIS A 171 11.49 28.20 -0.32
CA HIS A 171 10.63 28.18 0.86
C HIS A 171 9.17 28.51 0.51
N ARG A 172 8.91 29.59 -0.24
CA ARG A 172 7.55 29.96 -0.68
C ARG A 172 6.90 28.83 -1.48
N THR A 173 7.65 28.25 -2.42
CA THR A 173 7.16 27.12 -3.25
C THR A 173 6.78 25.92 -2.40
N LEU A 174 7.60 25.52 -1.44
CA LEU A 174 7.30 24.40 -0.54
C LEU A 174 6.12 24.72 0.40
N MET A 175 5.98 25.94 0.87
CA MET A 175 4.82 26.37 1.64
C MET A 175 3.54 26.35 0.78
N GLN A 176 3.61 26.78 -0.48
CA GLN A 176 2.46 26.66 -1.40
C GLN A 176 2.09 25.20 -1.66
N LEU A 177 3.06 24.29 -1.75
CA LEU A 177 2.78 22.86 -1.86
C LEU A 177 1.97 22.34 -0.68
N THR A 178 2.23 22.82 0.56
CA THR A 178 1.45 22.40 1.74
C THR A 178 -0.02 22.78 1.63
N GLU A 179 -0.35 23.88 0.91
CA GLU A 179 -1.74 24.25 0.63
C GLU A 179 -2.32 23.41 -0.52
N ASN A 180 -1.53 23.18 -1.58
CA ASN A 180 -2.01 22.42 -2.74
C ASN A 180 -2.32 20.95 -2.42
N ILE A 181 -1.65 20.35 -1.44
CA ILE A 181 -1.91 18.96 -1.00
C ILE A 181 -3.14 18.81 -0.09
N ARG A 182 -3.77 19.90 0.33
CA ARG A 182 -5.01 19.82 1.10
C ARG A 182 -6.10 19.24 0.21
N ILE A 183 -6.95 18.40 0.79
CA ILE A 183 -7.94 17.62 0.02
C ILE A 183 -8.90 18.50 -0.78
N GLU A 184 -9.26 19.63 -0.24
CA GLU A 184 -10.13 20.64 -0.87
C GLU A 184 -9.50 21.34 -2.08
N ASN A 185 -8.18 21.25 -2.24
CA ASN A 185 -7.40 21.86 -3.32
C ASN A 185 -6.91 20.85 -4.36
N CYS A 186 -7.28 19.58 -4.21
CA CYS A 186 -6.91 18.50 -5.14
C CYS A 186 -7.99 18.30 -6.21
N ASP A 187 -7.58 17.97 -7.41
CA ASP A 187 -8.50 17.60 -8.50
C ASP A 187 -8.86 16.11 -8.38
N VAL A 188 -10.16 15.81 -8.31
CA VAL A 188 -10.64 14.43 -8.24
C VAL A 188 -10.55 13.77 -9.62
N ASN A 189 -9.87 12.63 -9.71
CA ASN A 189 -9.81 11.82 -10.91
C ASN A 189 -11.01 10.86 -10.97
N TYR A 190 -12.12 11.35 -11.55
CA TYR A 190 -13.34 10.57 -11.71
C TYR A 190 -13.15 9.32 -12.60
N GLY A 191 -12.18 9.32 -13.51
CA GLY A 191 -11.84 8.15 -14.31
C GLY A 191 -11.34 6.99 -13.45
N VAL A 192 -10.43 7.28 -12.51
CA VAL A 192 -9.93 6.31 -11.54
C VAL A 192 -11.05 5.88 -10.59
N LEU A 193 -11.80 6.82 -10.01
CA LEU A 193 -12.93 6.49 -9.12
C LEU A 193 -13.96 5.58 -9.80
N ASN A 194 -14.32 5.87 -11.04
CA ASN A 194 -15.27 5.06 -11.80
C ASN A 194 -14.72 3.66 -12.11
N ALA A 195 -13.42 3.56 -12.37
CA ALA A 195 -12.77 2.26 -12.59
C ALA A 195 -12.78 1.40 -11.32
N LEU A 196 -12.55 2.00 -10.15
CA LEU A 196 -12.47 1.29 -8.87
C LEU A 196 -13.86 0.97 -8.27
N LEU A 197 -14.84 1.85 -8.43
CA LEU A 197 -16.13 1.74 -7.74
C LEU A 197 -17.28 1.32 -8.66
N GLY A 198 -17.03 1.07 -9.95
CA GLY A 198 -18.04 0.61 -10.91
C GLY A 198 -19.15 1.64 -11.20
N ARG A 199 -18.86 2.95 -11.09
CA ARG A 199 -19.84 4.04 -11.24
C ARG A 199 -19.55 4.90 -12.45
#